data_94b46e17bba09a85960494c3b562498a
#
_entry.id   94b46e17bba09a85960494c3b562498a
#
_cell.length_a   1.000
_cell.length_b   1.000
_cell.length_c   1.000
_cell.angle_alpha   90.00
_cell.angle_beta   90.00
_cell.angle_gamma   90.00
#
_symmetry.space_group_name_H-M   'P 1'
#
loop_
_entity.id
_entity.type
_entity.pdbx_description
1 polymer ?
#
loop_
_entity_poly.entity_id
_entity_poly.type
_entity_poly.pdbx_seq_one_letter_code
_entity_poly.pdbx_strand_id
1 'polypeptide(L)'
;MFNYKKQLKMNIKNVLSIVLVFCVFGFAAAQDDLLNQLDAGAPKQANIELAAFKGVQICNMQSTKLPAKGEFYFVVSHRFGDLAQGMDNFFGLDNAYTKLGGIYGVSNWLSVSASRQTYHKTYELAVKYKMSNQEVDGFPVTIVGYNTMDINSELKKDELMPGLKFSHRLAFTTQLLISRKFNDSFSFE
;
A
#
# COMPACT_ATOMS: atom_id res chain seq x y z
N MET A 1 -44.73 -15.59 -56.51
CA MET A 1 -44.00 -16.68 -55.84
C MET A 1 -42.65 -16.12 -55.40
N PHE A 2 -42.59 -15.53 -54.17
CA PHE A 2 -41.42 -14.82 -53.68
C PHE A 2 -40.62 -15.75 -52.74
N ASN A 3 -39.39 -16.02 -53.13
CA ASN A 3 -38.47 -16.88 -52.39
C ASN A 3 -37.60 -16.01 -51.49
N TYR A 4 -37.91 -15.96 -50.17
CA TYR A 4 -37.12 -15.23 -49.18
C TYR A 4 -36.37 -16.23 -48.29
N LYS A 5 -35.19 -16.69 -48.70
CA LYS A 5 -34.22 -17.34 -47.81
C LYS A 5 -32.91 -16.56 -47.87
N LYS A 6 -32.84 -15.44 -47.14
CA LYS A 6 -31.59 -14.80 -46.82
C LYS A 6 -31.06 -15.44 -45.53
N GLN A 7 -30.22 -16.43 -45.69
CA GLN A 7 -29.51 -17.01 -44.55
C GLN A 7 -28.56 -15.96 -43.99
N LEU A 8 -28.81 -15.48 -42.78
CA LEU A 8 -27.86 -14.68 -42.01
C LEU A 8 -26.66 -15.58 -41.66
N LYS A 9 -25.61 -15.57 -42.45
CA LYS A 9 -24.31 -16.09 -42.04
C LYS A 9 -23.71 -15.12 -41.00
N MET A 10 -24.05 -15.34 -39.76
CA MET A 10 -23.42 -14.62 -38.65
C MET A 10 -21.95 -15.03 -38.57
N ASN A 11 -21.06 -14.07 -38.71
CA ASN A 11 -19.61 -14.29 -38.73
C ASN A 11 -19.20 -14.75 -37.29
N ILE A 12 -18.44 -15.81 -37.19
CA ILE A 12 -18.04 -16.42 -35.89
C ILE A 12 -17.35 -15.38 -34.99
N LYS A 13 -16.67 -14.39 -35.58
CA LYS A 13 -16.06 -13.26 -34.87
C LYS A 13 -17.07 -12.37 -34.17
N ASN A 14 -18.25 -12.14 -34.80
CA ASN A 14 -19.33 -11.33 -34.22
C ASN A 14 -20.03 -12.06 -33.07
N VAL A 15 -20.20 -13.38 -33.20
CA VAL A 15 -20.72 -14.22 -32.11
C VAL A 15 -19.77 -14.20 -30.93
N LEU A 16 -18.45 -14.35 -31.16
CA LEU A 16 -17.43 -14.32 -30.13
C LEU A 16 -17.38 -12.97 -29.40
N SER A 17 -17.52 -11.86 -30.13
CA SER A 17 -17.56 -10.51 -29.56
C SER A 17 -18.81 -10.30 -28.70
N ILE A 18 -19.96 -10.78 -29.10
CA ILE A 18 -21.21 -10.68 -28.32
C ILE A 18 -21.11 -11.51 -27.05
N VAL A 19 -20.58 -12.73 -27.12
CA VAL A 19 -20.34 -13.57 -25.92
C VAL A 19 -19.37 -12.93 -24.96
N LEU A 20 -18.28 -12.31 -25.47
CA LEU A 20 -17.30 -11.61 -24.64
C LEU A 20 -17.92 -10.42 -23.90
N VAL A 21 -18.77 -9.63 -24.58
CA VAL A 21 -19.50 -8.49 -23.96
C VAL A 21 -20.46 -8.97 -22.89
N PHE A 22 -21.21 -10.05 -23.12
CA PHE A 22 -22.11 -10.63 -22.10
C PHE A 22 -21.37 -11.19 -20.89
N CYS A 23 -20.19 -11.80 -21.07
CA CYS A 23 -19.36 -12.25 -19.96
C CYS A 23 -18.90 -11.09 -19.06
N VAL A 24 -18.52 -9.94 -19.65
CA VAL A 24 -18.06 -8.78 -18.86
C VAL A 24 -19.19 -8.18 -18.01
N PHE A 25 -20.42 -8.09 -18.55
CA PHE A 25 -21.57 -7.59 -17.78
C PHE A 25 -22.07 -8.56 -16.70
N GLY A 26 -21.92 -9.87 -16.88
CA GLY A 26 -22.29 -10.86 -15.87
C GLY A 26 -21.41 -10.84 -14.62
N PHE A 27 -20.13 -10.49 -14.76
CA PHE A 27 -19.21 -10.39 -13.62
C PHE A 27 -19.47 -9.17 -12.73
N ALA A 28 -19.92 -8.04 -13.29
CA ALA A 28 -20.20 -6.83 -12.51
C ALA A 28 -21.39 -7.01 -11.55
N ALA A 29 -22.46 -7.65 -11.99
CA ALA A 29 -23.65 -7.88 -11.14
C ALA A 29 -23.41 -8.91 -10.02
N ALA A 30 -22.52 -9.90 -10.25
CA ALA A 30 -22.19 -10.91 -9.25
C ALA A 30 -21.30 -10.35 -8.11
N GLN A 31 -20.52 -9.30 -8.38
CA GLN A 31 -19.65 -8.67 -7.39
C GLN A 31 -20.44 -7.84 -6.37
N ASP A 32 -21.49 -7.13 -6.79
CA ASP A 32 -22.32 -6.32 -5.89
C ASP A 32 -23.15 -7.21 -4.94
N ASP A 33 -23.65 -8.33 -5.40
CA ASP A 33 -24.42 -9.28 -4.58
C ASP A 33 -23.52 -10.00 -3.57
N LEU A 34 -22.29 -10.35 -3.95
CA LEU A 34 -21.30 -10.96 -3.06
C LEU A 34 -20.82 -9.96 -1.98
N LEU A 35 -20.61 -8.69 -2.34
CA LEU A 35 -20.26 -7.63 -1.38
C LEU A 35 -21.38 -7.41 -0.37
N ASN A 36 -22.63 -7.35 -0.81
CA ASN A 36 -23.79 -7.20 0.08
C ASN A 36 -23.97 -8.41 1.01
N GLN A 37 -23.67 -9.63 0.56
CA GLN A 37 -23.71 -10.83 1.41
C GLN A 37 -22.57 -10.85 2.43
N LEU A 38 -21.37 -10.36 2.08
CA LEU A 38 -20.25 -10.22 3.00
C LEU A 38 -20.54 -9.17 4.07
N ASP A 39 -21.15 -8.05 3.71
CA ASP A 39 -21.54 -6.99 4.65
C ASP A 39 -22.69 -7.45 5.58
N ALA A 40 -23.63 -8.24 5.07
CA ALA A 40 -24.74 -8.77 5.89
C ALA A 40 -24.30 -9.87 6.86
N GLY A 41 -23.22 -10.60 6.56
CA GLY A 41 -22.64 -11.65 7.41
C GLY A 41 -21.55 -11.18 8.36
N ALA A 42 -21.06 -9.95 8.20
CA ALA A 42 -20.05 -9.41 9.08
C ALA A 42 -20.63 -9.18 10.47
N PRO A 43 -20.00 -9.68 11.56
CA PRO A 43 -20.38 -9.30 12.91
C PRO A 43 -20.35 -7.78 12.97
N LYS A 44 -21.40 -7.14 13.56
CA LYS A 44 -21.41 -5.68 13.80
C LYS A 44 -20.06 -5.32 14.41
N GLN A 45 -19.14 -4.86 13.58
CA GLN A 45 -17.88 -4.34 14.07
C GLN A 45 -18.23 -3.21 15.03
N ALA A 46 -17.53 -3.19 16.18
CA ALA A 46 -17.61 -2.09 17.10
C ALA A 46 -17.58 -0.77 16.30
N ASN A 47 -18.26 0.26 16.77
CA ASN A 47 -18.37 1.60 16.17
C ASN A 47 -17.01 2.27 15.92
N ILE A 48 -16.10 1.53 15.28
CA ILE A 48 -14.73 1.97 14.94
C ILE A 48 -14.85 2.76 13.63
N GLU A 49 -14.37 3.98 13.66
CA GLU A 49 -14.31 4.81 12.46
C GLU A 49 -13.34 4.21 11.44
N LEU A 50 -13.68 4.29 10.16
CA LEU A 50 -12.78 3.87 9.09
C LEU A 50 -11.46 4.65 9.17
N ALA A 51 -10.36 4.03 8.74
CA ALA A 51 -9.06 4.67 8.71
C ALA A 51 -9.11 6.03 7.99
N ALA A 52 -8.43 7.02 8.55
CA ALA A 52 -8.37 8.38 7.99
C ALA A 52 -7.84 8.40 6.55
N PHE A 53 -6.93 7.46 6.22
CA PHE A 53 -6.35 7.33 4.89
C PHE A 53 -6.49 5.90 4.35
N LYS A 54 -6.65 5.79 3.03
CA LYS A 54 -6.76 4.50 2.34
C LYS A 54 -5.41 3.78 2.20
N GLY A 55 -4.32 4.51 2.09
CA GLY A 55 -2.97 3.98 1.94
C GLY A 55 -2.29 3.68 3.26
N VAL A 56 -1.44 2.66 3.32
CA VAL A 56 -0.58 2.35 4.47
C VAL A 56 0.60 3.32 4.61
N GLN A 57 0.89 4.04 3.54
CA GLN A 57 1.91 5.09 3.45
C GLN A 57 1.39 6.26 2.63
N ILE A 58 1.82 7.48 2.97
CA ILE A 58 1.53 8.72 2.26
C ILE A 58 2.87 9.33 1.85
N CYS A 59 3.24 9.21 0.57
CA CYS A 59 4.55 9.61 0.06
C CYS A 59 5.69 8.97 0.88
N ASN A 60 6.39 9.76 1.68
CA ASN A 60 7.50 9.33 2.53
C ASN A 60 7.10 9.04 3.98
N MET A 61 5.87 9.37 4.37
CA MET A 61 5.38 9.21 5.73
C MET A 61 4.53 7.95 5.86
N GLN A 62 4.49 7.42 7.06
CA GLN A 62 3.57 6.34 7.39
C GLN A 62 2.17 6.94 7.64
N SER A 63 1.13 6.15 7.40
CA SER A 63 -0.22 6.50 7.84
C SER A 63 -0.65 5.60 9.00
N THR A 64 -1.71 5.99 9.69
CA THR A 64 -2.28 5.18 10.78
C THR A 64 -2.96 3.90 10.31
N LYS A 65 -3.06 3.68 8.99
CA LYS A 65 -3.60 2.43 8.44
C LYS A 65 -2.59 1.29 8.55
N LEU A 66 -3.05 0.13 9.01
CA LEU A 66 -2.33 -1.14 8.98
C LEU A 66 -2.97 -2.09 7.94
N PRO A 67 -2.21 -3.02 7.36
CA PRO A 67 -2.78 -4.18 6.68
C PRO A 67 -3.66 -4.99 7.64
N ALA A 68 -4.70 -5.64 7.14
CA ALA A 68 -5.47 -6.58 7.92
C ALA A 68 -4.65 -7.84 8.24
N LYS A 69 -5.10 -8.62 9.22
CA LYS A 69 -4.45 -9.89 9.57
C LYS A 69 -4.36 -10.81 8.36
N GLY A 70 -3.14 -11.27 8.04
CA GLY A 70 -2.85 -12.17 6.93
C GLY A 70 -2.65 -11.46 5.58
N GLU A 71 -2.90 -10.17 5.48
CA GLU A 71 -2.62 -9.41 4.25
C GLU A 71 -1.13 -9.16 4.09
N PHE A 72 -0.68 -9.27 2.84
CA PHE A 72 0.68 -8.96 2.44
C PHE A 72 0.67 -7.90 1.32
N TYR A 73 1.43 -6.84 1.52
CA TYR A 73 1.66 -5.81 0.51
C TYR A 73 3.10 -5.87 0.03
N PHE A 74 3.30 -6.08 -1.27
CA PHE A 74 4.59 -5.83 -1.90
C PHE A 74 4.66 -4.35 -2.29
N VAL A 75 5.70 -3.66 -1.81
CA VAL A 75 5.85 -2.21 -1.99
C VAL A 75 7.08 -1.93 -2.83
N VAL A 76 6.86 -1.19 -3.90
CA VAL A 76 7.92 -0.62 -4.74
C VAL A 76 7.82 0.90 -4.62
N SER A 77 8.84 1.52 -4.03
CA SER A 77 8.92 2.98 -3.93
C SER A 77 10.07 3.47 -4.80
N HIS A 78 9.78 4.47 -5.63
CA HIS A 78 10.77 5.11 -6.48
C HIS A 78 10.85 6.58 -6.11
N ARG A 79 12.05 7.08 -5.84
CA ARG A 79 12.29 8.48 -5.49
C ARG A 79 13.21 9.08 -6.52
N PHE A 80 12.74 10.12 -7.16
CA PHE A 80 13.54 10.90 -8.10
C PHE A 80 14.47 11.83 -7.34
N GLY A 81 15.58 12.19 -7.97
CA GLY A 81 16.50 13.18 -7.46
C GLY A 81 15.97 14.61 -7.64
N ASP A 82 16.86 15.58 -7.50
CA ASP A 82 16.54 17.00 -7.66
C ASP A 82 16.17 17.33 -9.11
N LEU A 83 15.12 18.13 -9.27
CA LEU A 83 14.64 18.65 -10.57
C LEU A 83 15.45 19.89 -11.03
N ALA A 84 16.28 20.48 -10.16
CA ALA A 84 16.97 21.76 -10.44
C ALA A 84 17.92 21.70 -11.63
N GLN A 85 18.46 20.53 -11.96
CA GLN A 85 19.36 20.34 -13.09
C GLN A 85 18.64 20.13 -14.43
N GLY A 86 17.31 20.05 -14.42
CA GLY A 86 16.50 19.93 -15.63
C GLY A 86 16.89 18.73 -16.50
N MET A 87 17.20 19.00 -17.77
CA MET A 87 17.58 17.94 -18.74
C MET A 87 18.93 17.29 -18.47
N ASP A 88 19.84 17.93 -17.74
CA ASP A 88 21.19 17.41 -17.50
C ASP A 88 21.19 16.15 -16.62
N ASN A 89 20.18 15.98 -15.77
CA ASN A 89 19.96 14.77 -14.98
C ASN A 89 18.60 14.09 -15.28
N PHE A 90 18.04 14.39 -16.43
CA PHE A 90 16.73 13.92 -16.88
C PHE A 90 15.64 14.11 -15.82
N PHE A 91 15.56 15.37 -15.30
CA PHE A 91 14.60 15.75 -14.24
C PHE A 91 14.69 14.89 -12.97
N GLY A 92 15.92 14.56 -12.57
CA GLY A 92 16.20 13.79 -11.36
C GLY A 92 16.09 12.26 -11.53
N LEU A 93 15.87 11.77 -12.75
CA LEU A 93 15.77 10.33 -13.00
C LEU A 93 17.11 9.61 -12.82
N ASP A 94 18.21 10.26 -13.23
CA ASP A 94 19.57 9.68 -13.16
C ASP A 94 20.03 9.49 -11.70
N ASN A 95 19.46 10.23 -10.76
CA ASN A 95 19.74 10.14 -9.32
C ASN A 95 18.59 9.46 -8.55
N ALA A 96 17.85 8.61 -9.20
CA ALA A 96 16.70 7.98 -8.58
C ALA A 96 17.09 6.82 -7.66
N TYR A 97 16.37 6.69 -6.56
CA TYR A 97 16.51 5.59 -5.60
C TYR A 97 15.27 4.70 -5.60
N THR A 98 15.51 3.39 -5.58
CA THR A 98 14.42 2.40 -5.50
C THR A 98 14.47 1.71 -4.15
N LYS A 99 13.30 1.57 -3.51
CA LYS A 99 13.07 0.77 -2.31
C LYS A 99 12.08 -0.35 -2.66
N LEU A 100 12.49 -1.57 -2.41
CA LEU A 100 11.64 -2.76 -2.54
C LEU A 100 11.39 -3.33 -1.16
N GLY A 101 10.16 -3.67 -0.85
CA GLY A 101 9.82 -4.19 0.45
C GLY A 101 8.51 -4.95 0.49
N GLY A 102 8.28 -5.59 1.63
CA GLY A 102 7.03 -6.26 1.97
C GLY A 102 6.52 -5.78 3.32
N ILE A 103 5.21 -5.64 3.43
CA ILE A 103 4.50 -5.33 4.68
C ILE A 103 3.52 -6.46 4.92
N TYR A 104 3.54 -7.05 6.10
CA TYR A 104 2.67 -8.15 6.49
C TYR A 104 1.85 -7.82 7.74
N GLY A 105 0.54 -7.99 7.66
CA GLY A 105 -0.38 -7.87 8.77
C GLY A 105 -0.36 -9.11 9.65
N VAL A 106 0.33 -9.04 10.77
CA VAL A 106 0.38 -10.15 11.76
C VAL A 106 -0.95 -10.27 12.48
N SER A 107 -1.55 -9.14 12.82
CA SER A 107 -2.87 -9.04 13.44
C SER A 107 -3.50 -7.69 13.05
N ASN A 108 -4.77 -7.46 13.43
CA ASN A 108 -5.46 -6.21 13.13
C ASN A 108 -4.85 -4.96 13.82
N TRP A 109 -3.95 -5.17 14.78
CA TRP A 109 -3.28 -4.11 15.51
C TRP A 109 -1.75 -4.11 15.31
N LEU A 110 -1.16 -5.12 14.63
CA LEU A 110 0.28 -5.28 14.47
C LEU A 110 0.64 -5.66 13.04
N SER A 111 1.57 -4.93 12.44
CA SER A 111 2.20 -5.27 11.17
C SER A 111 3.72 -5.17 11.27
N VAL A 112 4.40 -5.98 10.48
CA VAL A 112 5.85 -5.99 10.33
C VAL A 112 6.20 -5.73 8.88
N SER A 113 7.34 -5.10 8.64
CA SER A 113 7.82 -4.89 7.29
C SER A 113 9.33 -5.06 7.18
N ALA A 114 9.76 -5.50 6.01
CA ALA A 114 11.16 -5.57 5.66
C ALA A 114 11.34 -4.98 4.27
N SER A 115 12.38 -4.17 4.09
CA SER A 115 12.67 -3.54 2.80
C SER A 115 14.17 -3.36 2.58
N ARG A 116 14.52 -3.17 1.31
CA ARG A 116 15.87 -2.79 0.89
C ARG A 116 15.79 -1.63 -0.08
N GLN A 117 16.58 -0.61 0.17
CA GLN A 117 16.73 0.53 -0.74
C GLN A 117 18.12 0.58 -1.37
N THR A 118 18.20 1.17 -2.57
CA THR A 118 19.47 1.31 -3.29
C THR A 118 20.38 2.36 -2.64
N TYR A 119 19.79 3.37 -1.99
CA TYR A 119 20.55 4.39 -1.26
C TYR A 119 21.30 3.76 -0.08
N HIS A 120 22.63 3.89 -0.06
CA HIS A 120 23.52 3.26 0.91
C HIS A 120 23.31 1.75 1.10
N LYS A 121 22.66 1.08 0.12
CA LYS A 121 22.30 -0.35 0.19
C LYS A 121 21.66 -0.70 1.53
N THR A 122 20.78 0.18 2.02
CA THR A 122 20.19 0.07 3.35
C THR A 122 19.10 -1.00 3.38
N TYR A 123 19.13 -1.85 4.40
CA TYR A 123 18.04 -2.73 4.79
C TYR A 123 17.27 -2.07 5.93
N GLU A 124 15.96 -2.11 5.86
CA GLU A 124 15.05 -1.59 6.88
C GLU A 124 14.17 -2.72 7.39
N LEU A 125 14.10 -2.87 8.69
CA LEU A 125 13.10 -3.67 9.38
C LEU A 125 12.21 -2.73 10.18
N ALA A 126 10.89 -2.91 10.09
CA ALA A 126 9.97 -2.03 10.79
C ALA A 126 8.81 -2.79 11.43
N VAL A 127 8.30 -2.19 12.50
CA VAL A 127 7.12 -2.65 13.22
C VAL A 127 6.17 -1.47 13.34
N LYS A 128 4.90 -1.68 12.95
CA LYS A 128 3.81 -0.73 13.11
C LYS A 128 2.74 -1.35 13.99
N TYR A 129 2.33 -0.66 15.04
CA TYR A 129 1.35 -1.18 15.99
C TYR A 129 0.34 -0.11 16.38
N LYS A 130 -0.91 -0.52 16.41
CA LYS A 130 -2.04 0.33 16.76
C LYS A 130 -2.23 0.31 18.28
N MET A 131 -2.25 1.50 18.87
CA MET A 131 -2.44 1.70 20.31
C MET A 131 -3.90 1.97 20.64
N SER A 132 -4.60 2.75 19.79
CA SER A 132 -6.02 3.02 19.93
C SER A 132 -6.67 3.20 18.56
N ASN A 133 -7.99 3.01 18.51
CA ASN A 133 -8.82 3.34 17.34
C ASN A 133 -9.69 4.55 17.67
N GLN A 134 -9.99 5.35 16.66
CA GLN A 134 -11.08 6.31 16.73
C GLN A 134 -12.40 5.54 16.75
N GLU A 135 -13.27 5.91 17.68
CA GLU A 135 -14.62 5.38 17.83
C GLU A 135 -15.64 6.48 17.56
N VAL A 136 -16.82 6.12 17.02
CA VAL A 136 -17.86 7.09 16.64
C VAL A 136 -18.33 7.92 17.86
N ASP A 137 -18.59 7.25 18.99
CA ASP A 137 -19.06 7.86 20.23
C ASP A 137 -18.09 7.62 21.40
N GLY A 138 -16.80 7.42 21.11
CA GLY A 138 -15.79 7.09 22.11
C GLY A 138 -14.48 7.85 21.92
N PHE A 139 -13.39 7.11 21.86
CA PHE A 139 -12.05 7.71 21.76
C PHE A 139 -11.87 8.48 20.44
N PRO A 140 -11.48 9.76 20.47
CA PRO A 140 -11.64 10.67 19.33
C PRO A 140 -10.59 10.55 18.23
N VAL A 141 -9.52 9.76 18.42
CA VAL A 141 -8.39 9.66 17.49
C VAL A 141 -7.87 8.23 17.34
N THR A 142 -7.23 7.93 16.23
CA THR A 142 -6.44 6.71 16.07
C THR A 142 -4.98 7.01 16.38
N ILE A 143 -4.35 6.22 17.23
CA ILE A 143 -2.94 6.36 17.60
C ILE A 143 -2.19 5.09 17.18
N VAL A 144 -1.07 5.29 16.47
CA VAL A 144 -0.23 4.20 15.96
C VAL A 144 1.24 4.51 16.23
N GLY A 145 1.95 3.54 16.77
CA GLY A 145 3.41 3.57 16.88
C GLY A 145 4.07 2.94 15.66
N TYR A 146 5.18 3.50 15.21
CA TYR A 146 6.00 2.97 14.14
C TYR A 146 7.47 3.06 14.51
N ASN A 147 8.16 1.94 14.48
CA ASN A 147 9.58 1.86 14.78
C ASN A 147 10.31 1.19 13.64
N THR A 148 11.48 1.74 13.28
CA THR A 148 12.37 1.15 12.27
C THR A 148 13.75 0.90 12.83
N MET A 149 14.41 -0.09 12.25
CA MET A 149 15.83 -0.34 12.36
C MET A 149 16.41 -0.40 10.95
N ASP A 150 17.27 0.54 10.65
CA ASP A 150 17.98 0.64 9.37
C ASP A 150 19.40 0.12 9.49
N ILE A 151 19.83 -0.67 8.51
CA ILE A 151 21.18 -1.25 8.45
C ILE A 151 21.84 -0.76 7.17
N ASN A 152 22.79 0.17 7.31
CA ASN A 152 23.63 0.62 6.19
C ASN A 152 24.65 -0.48 5.85
N SER A 153 24.44 -1.17 4.72
CA SER A 153 25.33 -2.25 4.27
C SER A 153 26.48 -1.77 3.37
N GLU A 154 26.48 -0.51 2.99
CA GLU A 154 27.56 0.09 2.20
C GLU A 154 28.80 0.37 3.03
N LEU A 155 28.63 0.74 4.31
CA LEU A 155 29.72 0.94 5.22
C LEU A 155 30.51 -0.37 5.44
N LYS A 156 31.76 -0.38 5.01
CA LYS A 156 32.67 -1.52 5.19
C LYS A 156 33.82 -1.12 6.08
N LYS A 157 34.34 -2.11 6.84
CA LYS A 157 35.59 -1.95 7.57
C LYS A 157 36.71 -1.95 6.53
N ASP A 158 37.42 -0.86 6.43
CA ASP A 158 38.57 -0.67 5.54
C ASP A 158 39.68 0.15 6.26
N GLU A 159 40.72 0.56 5.51
CA GLU A 159 41.83 1.34 6.04
C GLU A 159 41.39 2.71 6.58
N LEU A 160 40.29 3.30 6.02
CA LEU A 160 39.78 4.60 6.44
C LEU A 160 38.92 4.47 7.71
N MET A 161 38.31 3.31 7.95
CA MET A 161 37.46 3.04 9.11
C MET A 161 37.81 1.72 9.80
N PRO A 162 39.04 1.55 10.31
CA PRO A 162 39.49 0.28 10.91
C PRO A 162 38.72 -0.08 12.19
N GLY A 163 38.15 0.91 12.87
CA GLY A 163 37.37 0.76 14.09
C GLY A 163 35.84 0.55 13.85
N LEU A 164 35.39 0.39 12.62
CA LEU A 164 33.95 0.23 12.30
C LEU A 164 33.39 -1.04 12.95
N LYS A 165 32.40 -0.85 13.81
CA LYS A 165 31.60 -1.92 14.43
C LYS A 165 30.26 -2.04 13.74
N PHE A 166 29.59 -3.19 13.89
CA PHE A 166 28.24 -3.39 13.33
C PHE A 166 27.24 -2.36 13.84
N SER A 167 27.33 -1.97 15.11
CA SER A 167 26.46 -0.94 15.71
C SER A 167 26.54 0.42 15.00
N HIS A 168 27.66 0.76 14.37
CA HIS A 168 27.81 2.02 13.63
C HIS A 168 27.04 2.03 12.30
N ARG A 169 26.53 0.89 11.86
CA ARG A 169 25.70 0.74 10.66
C ARG A 169 24.21 0.84 10.95
N LEU A 170 23.85 0.87 12.24
CA LEU A 170 22.45 0.85 12.67
C LEU A 170 21.93 2.27 12.89
N ALA A 171 20.75 2.54 12.40
CA ALA A 171 19.95 3.70 12.74
C ALA A 171 18.56 3.26 13.19
N PHE A 172 18.00 3.97 14.14
CA PHE A 172 16.68 3.67 14.69
C PHE A 172 15.79 4.89 14.54
N THR A 173 14.53 4.66 14.17
CA THR A 173 13.52 5.72 14.10
C THR A 173 12.31 5.29 14.89
N THR A 174 11.75 6.23 15.66
CA THR A 174 10.48 6.06 16.35
C THR A 174 9.54 7.19 15.92
N GLN A 175 8.33 6.84 15.50
CA GLN A 175 7.28 7.78 15.12
C GLN A 175 6.01 7.48 15.88
N LEU A 176 5.31 8.52 16.30
CA LEU A 176 3.95 8.45 16.81
C LEU A 176 3.03 9.11 15.80
N LEU A 177 2.09 8.35 15.27
CA LEU A 177 1.13 8.78 14.27
C LEU A 177 -0.22 8.96 14.95
N ILE A 178 -0.85 10.10 14.75
CA ILE A 178 -2.15 10.41 15.32
C ILE A 178 -3.04 10.89 14.19
N SER A 179 -4.15 10.23 13.96
CA SER A 179 -5.09 10.63 12.92
C SER A 179 -6.52 10.75 13.46
N ARG A 180 -7.29 11.62 12.81
CA ARG A 180 -8.72 11.78 13.04
C ARG A 180 -9.46 11.91 11.72
N LYS A 181 -10.49 11.12 11.56
CA LYS A 181 -11.50 11.30 10.52
C LYS A 181 -12.65 12.12 11.09
N PHE A 182 -12.89 13.31 10.54
CA PHE A 182 -13.97 14.20 10.97
C PHE A 182 -15.28 13.91 10.25
N ASN A 183 -15.17 13.55 8.95
CA ASN A 183 -16.29 13.17 8.09
C ASN A 183 -15.74 12.44 6.85
N ASP A 184 -16.61 12.09 5.91
CA ASP A 184 -16.20 11.34 4.71
C ASP A 184 -15.30 12.13 3.75
N SER A 185 -15.30 13.46 3.86
CA SER A 185 -14.52 14.34 2.99
C SER A 185 -13.27 14.91 3.65
N PHE A 186 -13.17 14.87 4.98
CA PHE A 186 -12.07 15.50 5.70
C PHE A 186 -11.51 14.60 6.81
N SER A 187 -10.21 14.33 6.68
CA SER A 187 -9.40 13.62 7.66
C SER A 187 -8.08 14.35 7.87
N PHE A 188 -7.49 14.21 9.04
CA PHE A 188 -6.19 14.80 9.40
C PHE A 188 -5.28 13.76 10.05
N GLU A 189 -3.97 13.85 9.76
CA GLU A 189 -2.88 13.07 10.36
C GLU A 189 -1.64 13.93 10.56
#